data_1be7433ba8590fec78a0f1569201f9b7
#
_entry.id   1be7433ba8590fec78a0f1569201f9b7
#
_cell.length_a   1.000
_cell.length_b   1.000
_cell.length_c   1.000
_cell.angle_alpha   90.00
_cell.angle_beta   90.00
_cell.angle_gamma   90.00
#
_symmetry.space_group_name_H-M   'P 1'
#
loop_
_entity.id
_entity.type
_entity.pdbx_description
1 polymer ?
#
loop_
_entity_poly.entity_id
_entity_poly.type
_entity_poly.pdbx_seq_one_letter_code
_entity_poly.pdbx_strand_id
1 'polypeptide(L)'
;MASNNSKNGKPSAGPKKRKKGEKEPPASRFYGVPLPGVKVEDLSGTLFVLEGTDGSGRSTQIALLTEWLESEGFAVQTMGLRRSYLVGEDIDGLLAENTVTRMTLALMYSTDFFDQLERRILPALRSGLIVLADRYIFTLIARAAVRGIGRDYLHGIYETSLRPDLTFWLNVRPEIAFDREFKKSQTISYWESGRDMSLSNDLFQSFIRYQSMIKREFEYLSKRHGFIEMDGESSVADVNRILRTKIASHLGIRSTHYTPSHALTHLWR
;
A
#
# COMPACT_ATOMS: atom_id res chain seq x y z
N MET A 1 -40.07 -55.56 -19.49
CA MET A 1 -40.62 -54.46 -18.68
C MET A 1 -39.58 -53.32 -18.64
N ALA A 2 -39.81 -52.28 -19.37
CA ALA A 2 -38.95 -51.12 -19.49
C ALA A 2 -39.43 -50.04 -18.54
N SER A 3 -38.57 -49.47 -17.72
CA SER A 3 -38.89 -48.24 -16.99
C SER A 3 -37.92 -47.10 -17.42
N ASN A 4 -38.52 -46.19 -18.10
CA ASN A 4 -37.97 -44.89 -18.53
C ASN A 4 -37.75 -44.00 -17.31
N ASN A 5 -36.58 -43.40 -17.16
CA ASN A 5 -36.35 -42.35 -16.19
C ASN A 5 -35.76 -41.12 -16.91
N SER A 6 -36.65 -40.18 -17.20
CA SER A 6 -36.36 -38.89 -17.84
C SER A 6 -35.70 -37.95 -16.82
N LYS A 7 -34.46 -37.55 -17.12
CA LYS A 7 -33.78 -36.46 -16.39
C LYS A 7 -34.20 -35.10 -16.97
N ASN A 8 -35.01 -34.37 -16.21
CA ASN A 8 -35.28 -32.95 -16.47
C ASN A 8 -34.05 -32.09 -16.07
N GLY A 9 -33.26 -31.67 -17.06
CA GLY A 9 -32.28 -30.62 -16.90
C GLY A 9 -32.96 -29.25 -16.93
N LYS A 10 -32.86 -28.50 -15.83
CA LYS A 10 -33.23 -27.09 -15.82
C LYS A 10 -32.22 -26.28 -16.64
N PRO A 11 -32.64 -25.35 -17.52
CA PRO A 11 -31.70 -24.49 -18.25
C PRO A 11 -31.06 -23.49 -17.30
N SER A 12 -29.73 -23.31 -17.43
CA SER A 12 -28.97 -22.29 -16.73
C SER A 12 -29.44 -20.90 -17.16
N ALA A 13 -29.84 -20.07 -16.21
CA ALA A 13 -30.21 -18.68 -16.47
C ALA A 13 -29.00 -17.90 -16.97
N GLY A 14 -29.03 -17.43 -18.20
CA GLY A 14 -28.04 -16.53 -18.78
C GLY A 14 -28.02 -15.18 -18.06
N PRO A 15 -26.95 -14.37 -18.24
CA PRO A 15 -26.77 -13.11 -17.53
C PRO A 15 -27.92 -12.15 -17.84
N LYS A 16 -28.63 -11.71 -16.81
CA LYS A 16 -29.73 -10.72 -16.91
C LYS A 16 -29.17 -9.40 -17.46
N LYS A 17 -29.71 -8.91 -18.59
CA LYS A 17 -29.42 -7.58 -19.13
C LYS A 17 -29.84 -6.51 -18.11
N ARG A 18 -28.90 -5.67 -17.65
CA ARG A 18 -29.15 -4.54 -16.76
C ARG A 18 -30.13 -3.56 -17.40
N LYS A 19 -31.08 -3.04 -16.62
CA LYS A 19 -32.00 -1.98 -17.03
C LYS A 19 -31.25 -0.65 -17.10
N LYS A 20 -31.43 0.12 -18.19
CA LYS A 20 -30.89 1.46 -18.36
C LYS A 20 -31.44 2.37 -17.25
N GLY A 21 -30.59 2.81 -16.29
CA GLY A 21 -31.02 3.71 -15.21
C GLY A 21 -30.66 3.25 -13.78
N GLU A 22 -30.17 2.02 -13.59
CA GLU A 22 -29.64 1.64 -12.26
C GLU A 22 -28.29 2.34 -12.05
N LYS A 23 -28.24 3.24 -11.05
CA LYS A 23 -26.96 3.78 -10.55
C LYS A 23 -26.07 2.60 -10.14
N GLU A 24 -24.83 2.60 -10.58
CA GLU A 24 -23.86 1.63 -10.06
C GLU A 24 -23.87 1.70 -8.53
N PRO A 25 -23.90 0.54 -7.85
CA PRO A 25 -23.73 0.55 -6.40
C PRO A 25 -22.40 1.27 -6.09
N PRO A 26 -22.36 2.05 -5.00
CA PRO A 26 -21.11 2.71 -4.59
C PRO A 26 -20.00 1.66 -4.55
N ALA A 27 -18.85 1.99 -5.14
CA ALA A 27 -17.70 1.09 -5.18
C ALA A 27 -17.47 0.54 -3.76
N SER A 28 -17.40 -0.78 -3.62
CA SER A 28 -17.21 -1.41 -2.31
C SER A 28 -15.99 -0.78 -1.62
N ARG A 29 -16.13 -0.40 -0.34
CA ARG A 29 -15.03 0.11 0.49
C ARG A 29 -13.93 -0.96 0.71
N PHE A 30 -14.21 -2.21 0.36
CA PHE A 30 -13.29 -3.35 0.42
C PHE A 30 -12.97 -3.87 -0.99
N TYR A 31 -11.82 -4.53 -1.15
CA TYR A 31 -11.45 -5.15 -2.42
C TYR A 31 -12.34 -6.35 -2.77
N GLY A 32 -12.77 -7.10 -1.78
CA GLY A 32 -13.68 -8.24 -1.88
C GLY A 32 -14.69 -8.23 -0.73
N VAL A 33 -14.65 -9.23 0.13
CA VAL A 33 -15.57 -9.40 1.25
C VAL A 33 -15.14 -8.54 2.44
N PRO A 34 -16.03 -7.75 3.05
CA PRO A 34 -15.72 -7.02 4.28
C PRO A 34 -15.30 -7.96 5.42
N LEU A 35 -14.45 -7.43 6.31
CA LEU A 35 -14.15 -8.12 7.56
C LEU A 35 -15.44 -8.34 8.39
N PRO A 36 -15.60 -9.51 9.07
CA PRO A 36 -16.75 -9.77 9.91
C PRO A 36 -16.97 -8.66 10.95
N GLY A 37 -18.20 -8.18 11.07
CA GLY A 37 -18.59 -7.14 12.03
C GLY A 37 -18.16 -5.72 11.65
N VAL A 38 -17.62 -5.49 10.46
CA VAL A 38 -17.31 -4.16 9.95
C VAL A 38 -18.41 -3.68 9.01
N LYS A 39 -19.07 -2.58 9.39
CA LYS A 39 -20.04 -1.88 8.55
C LYS A 39 -19.35 -0.71 7.86
N VAL A 40 -19.52 -0.60 6.55
CA VAL A 40 -18.90 0.46 5.75
C VAL A 40 -19.37 1.85 6.18
N GLU A 41 -20.63 1.93 6.58
CA GLU A 41 -21.31 3.17 7.02
C GLU A 41 -20.66 3.76 8.29
N ASP A 42 -20.01 2.92 9.08
CA ASP A 42 -19.32 3.35 10.30
C ASP A 42 -17.94 3.99 10.02
N LEU A 43 -17.44 3.87 8.78
CA LEU A 43 -16.09 4.34 8.42
C LEU A 43 -16.15 5.75 7.81
N SER A 44 -16.24 6.76 8.67
CA SER A 44 -16.32 8.18 8.27
C SER A 44 -14.96 8.83 7.96
N GLY A 45 -13.87 8.21 8.39
CA GLY A 45 -12.50 8.68 8.12
C GLY A 45 -12.02 8.37 6.70
N THR A 46 -10.82 8.86 6.40
CA THR A 46 -10.21 8.79 5.05
C THR A 46 -8.87 8.05 5.10
N LEU A 47 -8.60 7.19 4.12
CA LEU A 47 -7.37 6.42 4.00
C LEU A 47 -6.55 6.89 2.79
N PHE A 48 -5.41 7.49 3.03
CA PHE A 48 -4.44 7.84 1.99
C PHE A 48 -3.21 6.94 2.08
N VAL A 49 -2.74 6.47 0.95
CA VAL A 49 -1.63 5.52 0.85
C VAL A 49 -0.51 6.14 0.00
N LEU A 50 0.72 6.06 0.51
CA LEU A 50 1.94 6.36 -0.25
C LEU A 50 2.69 5.06 -0.52
N GLU A 51 2.85 4.72 -1.79
CA GLU A 51 3.59 3.57 -2.29
C GLU A 51 4.87 3.98 -3.04
N GLY A 52 5.78 3.06 -3.19
CA GLY A 52 7.03 3.24 -3.93
C GLY A 52 8.13 2.29 -3.47
N THR A 53 9.23 2.26 -4.21
CA THR A 53 10.42 1.45 -3.91
C THR A 53 11.14 1.97 -2.65
N ASP A 54 12.08 1.20 -2.12
CA ASP A 54 12.98 1.70 -1.06
C ASP A 54 13.77 2.90 -1.59
N GLY A 55 14.00 3.92 -0.75
CA GLY A 55 14.63 5.18 -1.18
C GLY A 55 13.74 6.15 -1.99
N SER A 56 12.44 5.87 -2.17
CA SER A 56 11.55 6.75 -2.95
C SER A 56 11.13 8.05 -2.24
N GLY A 57 11.40 8.21 -0.94
CA GLY A 57 11.08 9.41 -0.17
C GLY A 57 9.72 9.40 0.55
N ARG A 58 9.01 8.25 0.58
CA ARG A 58 7.68 8.13 1.23
C ARG A 58 7.68 8.62 2.67
N SER A 59 8.57 8.10 3.52
CA SER A 59 8.57 8.41 4.95
C SER A 59 8.77 9.91 5.21
N THR A 60 9.56 10.59 4.37
CA THR A 60 9.71 12.05 4.38
C THR A 60 8.37 12.73 4.09
N GLN A 61 7.68 12.27 3.05
CA GLN A 61 6.39 12.85 2.69
C GLN A 61 5.30 12.55 3.73
N ILE A 62 5.29 11.36 4.33
CA ILE A 62 4.37 11.02 5.43
C ILE A 62 4.56 11.97 6.61
N ALA A 63 5.81 12.24 7.03
CA ALA A 63 6.07 13.17 8.13
C ALA A 63 5.56 14.58 7.82
N LEU A 64 5.87 15.11 6.64
CA LEU A 64 5.44 16.44 6.19
C LEU A 64 3.92 16.53 6.01
N LEU A 65 3.28 15.50 5.50
CA LEU A 65 1.82 15.45 5.34
C LEU A 65 1.11 15.34 6.69
N THR A 66 1.67 14.60 7.65
CA THR A 66 1.13 14.50 9.01
C THR A 66 1.10 15.89 9.65
N GLU A 67 2.24 16.59 9.68
CA GLU A 67 2.32 17.93 10.27
C GLU A 67 1.37 18.92 9.56
N TRP A 68 1.30 18.89 8.23
CA TRP A 68 0.39 19.74 7.50
C TRP A 68 -1.08 19.47 7.84
N LEU A 69 -1.52 18.20 7.82
CA LEU A 69 -2.90 17.83 8.12
C LEU A 69 -3.28 18.20 9.56
N GLU A 70 -2.38 18.01 10.52
CA GLU A 70 -2.58 18.42 11.90
C GLU A 70 -2.69 19.95 12.02
N SER A 71 -1.91 20.71 11.26
CA SER A 71 -2.01 22.17 11.21
C SER A 71 -3.33 22.67 10.58
N GLU A 72 -3.94 21.87 9.70
CA GLU A 72 -5.28 22.11 9.15
C GLU A 72 -6.41 21.65 10.09
N GLY A 73 -6.07 21.10 11.26
CA GLY A 73 -7.03 20.67 12.30
C GLY A 73 -7.52 19.23 12.17
N PHE A 74 -6.90 18.41 11.36
CA PHE A 74 -7.24 16.98 11.24
C PHE A 74 -6.45 16.15 12.26
N ALA A 75 -7.11 15.15 12.85
CA ALA A 75 -6.43 14.12 13.59
C ALA A 75 -5.90 13.05 12.61
N VAL A 76 -4.62 12.70 12.75
CA VAL A 76 -3.92 11.79 11.82
C VAL A 76 -3.44 10.55 12.55
N GLN A 77 -3.69 9.38 11.95
CA GLN A 77 -3.12 8.10 12.35
C GLN A 77 -2.18 7.62 11.27
N THR A 78 -0.91 7.39 11.59
CA THR A 78 0.03 6.79 10.63
C THR A 78 0.08 5.27 10.79
N MET A 79 0.28 4.57 9.68
CA MET A 79 0.60 3.15 9.64
C MET A 79 1.81 2.87 8.74
N GLY A 80 2.38 1.68 8.85
CA GLY A 80 3.50 1.23 8.01
C GLY A 80 3.81 -0.23 8.26
N LEU A 81 4.72 -0.81 7.49
CA LEU A 81 5.10 -2.22 7.67
C LEU A 81 5.86 -2.45 8.98
N ARG A 82 5.70 -3.64 9.57
CA ARG A 82 6.37 -4.10 10.79
C ARG A 82 6.06 -3.23 12.01
N ARG A 83 4.85 -2.69 12.06
CA ARG A 83 4.37 -1.85 13.18
C ARG A 83 3.21 -2.48 13.95
N SER A 84 2.90 -3.76 13.67
CA SER A 84 1.98 -4.55 14.46
C SER A 84 2.58 -4.81 15.84
N TYR A 85 1.74 -4.70 16.87
CA TYR A 85 2.12 -5.10 18.22
C TYR A 85 2.32 -6.61 18.33
N LEU A 86 1.65 -7.38 17.46
CA LEU A 86 1.62 -8.84 17.55
C LEU A 86 2.89 -9.49 16.99
N VAL A 87 3.38 -9.02 15.82
CA VAL A 87 4.45 -9.70 15.06
C VAL A 87 5.53 -8.76 14.50
N GLY A 88 5.43 -7.46 14.74
CA GLY A 88 6.36 -6.50 14.13
C GLY A 88 7.81 -6.75 14.50
N GLU A 89 8.10 -6.96 15.79
CA GLU A 89 9.44 -7.25 16.30
C GLU A 89 9.94 -8.63 15.84
N ASP A 90 9.06 -9.64 15.77
CA ASP A 90 9.41 -10.97 15.28
C ASP A 90 9.84 -10.93 13.80
N ILE A 91 9.15 -10.13 12.98
CA ILE A 91 9.54 -9.94 11.58
C ILE A 91 10.92 -9.29 11.49
N ASP A 92 11.22 -8.28 12.30
CA ASP A 92 12.52 -7.62 12.32
C ASP A 92 13.63 -8.59 12.72
N GLY A 93 13.40 -9.44 13.73
CA GLY A 93 14.32 -10.50 14.14
C GLY A 93 14.60 -11.50 13.02
N LEU A 94 13.57 -12.04 12.40
CA LEU A 94 13.70 -13.00 11.28
C LEU A 94 14.41 -12.40 10.06
N LEU A 95 14.18 -11.12 9.77
CA LEU A 95 14.87 -10.43 8.68
C LEU A 95 16.34 -10.21 8.99
N ALA A 96 16.69 -9.91 10.25
CA ALA A 96 18.08 -9.74 10.67
C ALA A 96 18.89 -11.05 10.58
N GLU A 97 18.27 -12.17 10.93
CA GLU A 97 18.89 -13.49 10.85
C GLU A 97 18.92 -14.09 9.43
N ASN A 98 18.15 -13.54 8.48
CA ASN A 98 18.01 -14.04 7.11
C ASN A 98 17.55 -15.51 7.03
N THR A 99 16.78 -15.98 8.00
CA THR A 99 16.37 -17.40 8.14
C THR A 99 14.99 -17.70 7.58
N VAL A 100 14.16 -16.68 7.35
CA VAL A 100 12.77 -16.84 6.97
C VAL A 100 12.61 -17.23 5.49
N THR A 101 11.69 -18.14 5.20
CA THR A 101 11.34 -18.52 3.82
C THR A 101 10.37 -17.49 3.20
N ARG A 102 10.32 -17.46 1.86
CA ARG A 102 9.54 -16.46 1.11
C ARG A 102 8.04 -16.49 1.44
N MET A 103 7.44 -17.69 1.53
CA MET A 103 6.02 -17.84 1.86
C MET A 103 5.74 -17.44 3.30
N THR A 104 6.57 -17.90 4.25
CA THR A 104 6.43 -17.54 5.67
C THR A 104 6.53 -16.03 5.85
N LEU A 105 7.50 -15.38 5.20
CA LEU A 105 7.65 -13.93 5.25
C LEU A 105 6.41 -13.20 4.71
N ALA A 106 5.85 -13.66 3.58
CA ALA A 106 4.64 -13.07 3.02
C ALA A 106 3.44 -13.19 3.98
N LEU A 107 3.27 -14.34 4.64
CA LEU A 107 2.19 -14.55 5.61
C LEU A 107 2.40 -13.73 6.88
N MET A 108 3.64 -13.61 7.38
CA MET A 108 3.94 -12.75 8.52
C MET A 108 3.66 -11.27 8.24
N TYR A 109 4.03 -10.77 7.06
CA TYR A 109 3.63 -9.43 6.64
C TYR A 109 2.12 -9.27 6.50
N SER A 110 1.41 -10.32 6.08
CA SER A 110 -0.05 -10.28 6.05
C SER A 110 -0.63 -10.20 7.45
N THR A 111 -0.07 -10.95 8.42
CA THR A 111 -0.45 -10.88 9.83
C THR A 111 -0.18 -9.49 10.41
N ASP A 112 1.00 -8.91 10.16
CA ASP A 112 1.34 -7.52 10.55
C ASP A 112 0.32 -6.52 10.02
N PHE A 113 -0.06 -6.67 8.75
CA PHE A 113 -1.03 -5.80 8.11
C PHE A 113 -2.43 -5.94 8.73
N PHE A 114 -2.95 -7.15 8.90
CA PHE A 114 -4.30 -7.37 9.43
C PHE A 114 -4.42 -6.98 10.90
N ASP A 115 -3.40 -7.23 11.73
CA ASP A 115 -3.39 -6.73 13.10
C ASP A 115 -3.46 -5.19 13.15
N GLN A 116 -2.71 -4.49 12.29
CA GLN A 116 -2.81 -3.04 12.19
C GLN A 116 -4.17 -2.59 11.61
N LEU A 117 -4.73 -3.31 10.64
CA LEU A 117 -6.04 -3.01 10.06
C LEU A 117 -7.12 -3.03 11.13
N GLU A 118 -7.18 -4.10 11.93
CA GLU A 118 -8.22 -4.26 12.94
C GLU A 118 -8.03 -3.38 14.18
N ARG A 119 -6.79 -3.24 14.66
CA ARG A 119 -6.49 -2.54 15.92
C ARG A 119 -6.23 -1.05 15.77
N ARG A 120 -5.87 -0.57 14.59
CA ARG A 120 -5.46 0.84 14.37
C ARG A 120 -6.25 1.52 13.26
N ILE A 121 -6.32 0.92 12.07
CA ILE A 121 -6.90 1.57 10.89
C ILE A 121 -8.42 1.68 11.03
N LEU A 122 -9.10 0.56 11.28
CA LEU A 122 -10.56 0.55 11.42
C LEU A 122 -11.05 1.44 12.57
N PRO A 123 -10.47 1.39 13.78
CA PRO A 123 -10.85 2.32 14.85
C PRO A 123 -10.62 3.79 14.50
N ALA A 124 -9.49 4.13 13.85
CA ALA A 124 -9.20 5.49 13.41
C ALA A 124 -10.24 5.98 12.39
N LEU A 125 -10.56 5.15 11.38
CA LEU A 125 -11.57 5.50 10.37
C LEU A 125 -12.98 5.62 10.96
N ARG A 126 -13.34 4.78 11.95
CA ARG A 126 -14.61 4.92 12.68
C ARG A 126 -14.69 6.23 13.46
N SER A 127 -13.57 6.70 13.96
CA SER A 127 -13.47 7.98 14.69
C SER A 127 -13.34 9.21 13.77
N GLY A 128 -13.42 9.02 12.44
CA GLY A 128 -13.32 10.10 11.48
C GLY A 128 -11.90 10.63 11.23
N LEU A 129 -10.86 9.90 11.68
CA LEU A 129 -9.47 10.31 11.50
C LEU A 129 -9.01 10.10 10.04
N ILE A 130 -7.98 10.83 9.66
CA ILE A 130 -7.21 10.57 8.45
C ILE A 130 -6.15 9.51 8.77
N VAL A 131 -6.14 8.44 7.99
CA VAL A 131 -5.08 7.42 8.05
C VAL A 131 -4.09 7.66 6.91
N LEU A 132 -2.81 7.86 7.26
CA LEU A 132 -1.70 7.94 6.31
C LEU A 132 -0.89 6.65 6.35
N ALA A 133 -0.87 5.91 5.25
CA ALA A 133 -0.12 4.66 5.14
C ALA A 133 1.21 4.84 4.39
N ASP A 134 2.35 4.64 5.08
CA ASP A 134 3.67 4.45 4.47
C ASP A 134 3.79 3.00 4.05
N ARG A 135 3.41 2.68 2.84
CA ARG A 135 3.15 1.34 2.27
C ARG A 135 1.81 0.75 2.73
N TYR A 136 1.25 -0.04 1.85
CA TYR A 136 0.00 -0.76 2.05
C TYR A 136 0.10 -2.16 1.45
N ILE A 137 -1.03 -2.81 1.20
CA ILE A 137 -1.08 -4.15 0.58
C ILE A 137 -0.29 -4.25 -0.74
N PHE A 138 -0.15 -3.15 -1.47
CA PHE A 138 0.49 -3.16 -2.79
C PHE A 138 1.99 -3.42 -2.70
N THR A 139 2.68 -2.83 -1.71
CA THR A 139 4.09 -3.20 -1.42
C THR A 139 4.19 -4.68 -1.02
N LEU A 140 3.25 -5.20 -0.24
CA LEU A 140 3.26 -6.60 0.20
C LEU A 140 3.05 -7.54 -1.00
N ILE A 141 2.08 -7.23 -1.85
CA ILE A 141 1.83 -7.96 -3.10
C ILE A 141 3.07 -7.91 -4.01
N ALA A 142 3.63 -6.71 -4.26
CA ALA A 142 4.77 -6.54 -5.14
C ALA A 142 6.00 -7.34 -4.64
N ARG A 143 6.35 -7.21 -3.35
CA ARG A 143 7.48 -7.92 -2.75
C ARG A 143 7.33 -9.44 -2.77
N ALA A 144 6.12 -9.96 -2.58
CA ALA A 144 5.83 -11.37 -2.61
C ALA A 144 5.76 -11.93 -4.04
N ALA A 145 5.17 -11.18 -4.98
CA ALA A 145 5.06 -11.56 -6.39
C ALA A 145 6.43 -11.68 -7.07
N VAL A 146 7.35 -10.72 -6.85
CA VAL A 146 8.71 -10.82 -7.42
C VAL A 146 9.50 -12.01 -6.86
N ARG A 147 9.13 -12.50 -5.67
CA ARG A 147 9.68 -13.71 -5.06
C ARG A 147 9.00 -15.00 -5.53
N GLY A 148 8.07 -14.90 -6.49
CA GLY A 148 7.45 -16.05 -7.15
C GLY A 148 6.13 -16.51 -6.54
N ILE A 149 5.53 -15.76 -5.61
CA ILE A 149 4.18 -16.07 -5.09
C ILE A 149 3.14 -15.57 -6.10
N GLY A 150 2.18 -16.43 -6.43
CA GLY A 150 1.15 -16.13 -7.44
C GLY A 150 0.29 -14.92 -7.06
N ARG A 151 0.06 -14.01 -8.02
CA ARG A 151 -0.71 -12.77 -7.77
C ARG A 151 -2.14 -13.04 -7.33
N ASP A 152 -2.81 -14.06 -7.91
CA ASP A 152 -4.21 -14.39 -7.53
C ASP A 152 -4.30 -14.83 -6.07
N TYR A 153 -3.33 -15.62 -5.60
CA TYR A 153 -3.22 -16.01 -4.20
C TYR A 153 -3.03 -14.78 -3.29
N LEU A 154 -2.13 -13.87 -3.68
CA LEU A 154 -1.88 -12.64 -2.93
C LEU A 154 -3.11 -11.72 -2.91
N HIS A 155 -3.79 -11.57 -4.04
CA HIS A 155 -5.05 -10.81 -4.07
C HIS A 155 -6.13 -11.44 -3.20
N GLY A 156 -6.21 -12.77 -3.13
CA GLY A 156 -7.11 -13.50 -2.23
C GLY A 156 -6.81 -13.23 -0.76
N ILE A 157 -5.52 -13.19 -0.35
CA ILE A 157 -5.15 -12.83 1.03
C ILE A 157 -5.69 -11.44 1.41
N TYR A 158 -5.56 -10.47 0.50
CA TYR A 158 -5.90 -9.06 0.79
C TYR A 158 -7.29 -8.63 0.33
N GLU A 159 -8.17 -9.55 -0.06
CA GLU A 159 -9.52 -9.20 -0.52
C GLU A 159 -10.38 -8.49 0.54
N THR A 160 -10.12 -8.79 1.83
CA THR A 160 -10.80 -8.13 2.97
C THR A 160 -10.14 -6.81 3.38
N SER A 161 -9.18 -6.30 2.60
CA SER A 161 -8.56 -5.00 2.84
C SER A 161 -9.44 -3.86 2.34
N LEU A 162 -9.31 -2.71 3.00
CA LEU A 162 -9.98 -1.49 2.57
C LEU A 162 -9.38 -0.95 1.26
N ARG A 163 -10.20 -0.40 0.41
CA ARG A 163 -9.78 0.42 -0.73
C ARG A 163 -9.37 1.80 -0.21
N PRO A 164 -8.14 2.26 -0.46
CA PRO A 164 -7.75 3.62 -0.14
C PRO A 164 -8.59 4.64 -0.92
N ASP A 165 -8.82 5.80 -0.32
CA ASP A 165 -9.45 6.92 -0.99
C ASP A 165 -8.54 7.54 -2.06
N LEU A 166 -7.23 7.64 -1.76
CA LEU A 166 -6.19 7.96 -2.74
C LEU A 166 -4.97 7.07 -2.50
N THR A 167 -4.39 6.58 -3.59
CA THR A 167 -3.10 5.89 -3.58
C THR A 167 -2.12 6.66 -4.44
N PHE A 168 -1.04 7.13 -3.85
CA PHE A 168 0.06 7.82 -4.52
C PHE A 168 1.22 6.85 -4.71
N TRP A 169 1.79 6.81 -5.89
CA TRP A 169 2.99 6.04 -6.18
C TRP A 169 4.15 6.97 -6.51
N LEU A 170 5.13 7.06 -5.60
CA LEU A 170 6.37 7.80 -5.82
C LEU A 170 7.27 6.96 -6.72
N ASN A 171 7.24 7.26 -8.02
CA ASN A 171 8.04 6.57 -9.02
C ASN A 171 9.43 7.18 -9.06
N VAL A 172 10.46 6.35 -8.77
CA VAL A 172 11.88 6.74 -8.75
C VAL A 172 12.68 5.68 -9.50
N ARG A 173 13.70 6.10 -10.22
CA ARG A 173 14.65 5.15 -10.84
C ARG A 173 15.43 4.40 -9.76
N PRO A 174 15.68 3.10 -9.95
CA PRO A 174 16.41 2.30 -8.96
C PRO A 174 17.78 2.87 -8.57
N GLU A 175 18.49 3.51 -9.49
CA GLU A 175 19.79 4.10 -9.26
C GLU A 175 19.70 5.27 -8.27
N ILE A 176 18.71 6.14 -8.45
CA ILE A 176 18.46 7.27 -7.53
C ILE A 176 17.99 6.75 -6.17
N ALA A 177 17.16 5.71 -6.16
CA ALA A 177 16.69 5.07 -4.94
C ALA A 177 17.85 4.46 -4.14
N PHE A 178 18.80 3.80 -4.81
CA PHE A 178 20.03 3.27 -4.21
C PHE A 178 20.86 4.39 -3.56
N ASP A 179 21.15 5.46 -4.30
CA ASP A 179 21.94 6.58 -3.80
C ASP A 179 21.31 7.21 -2.55
N ARG A 180 19.99 7.37 -2.55
CA ARG A 180 19.25 7.93 -1.40
C ARG A 180 19.30 7.02 -0.19
N GLU A 181 19.06 5.71 -0.38
CA GLU A 181 19.06 4.75 0.71
C GLU A 181 20.47 4.55 1.28
N PHE A 182 21.48 4.48 0.41
CA PHE A 182 22.88 4.35 0.85
C PHE A 182 23.38 5.60 1.59
N LYS A 183 23.01 6.80 1.15
CA LYS A 183 23.34 8.05 1.87
C LYS A 183 22.71 8.10 3.25
N LYS A 184 21.49 7.56 3.40
CA LYS A 184 20.75 7.58 4.66
C LYS A 184 21.29 6.58 5.68
N SER A 185 21.55 5.35 5.28
CA SER A 185 21.85 4.23 6.18
C SER A 185 23.28 3.75 6.13
N GLN A 186 24.08 4.16 5.13
CA GLN A 186 25.44 3.66 4.83
C GLN A 186 25.48 2.15 4.51
N THR A 187 24.32 1.49 4.51
CA THR A 187 24.17 0.06 4.23
C THR A 187 22.87 -0.17 3.46
N ILE A 188 22.80 -1.27 2.73
CA ILE A 188 21.58 -1.73 2.08
C ILE A 188 21.22 -3.09 2.68
N SER A 189 19.99 -3.25 3.14
CA SER A 189 19.57 -4.50 3.76
C SER A 189 19.59 -5.66 2.77
N TYR A 190 19.78 -6.87 3.30
CA TYR A 190 19.80 -8.12 2.52
C TYR A 190 18.51 -8.28 1.70
N TRP A 191 17.36 -8.00 2.30
CA TRP A 191 16.04 -8.16 1.69
C TRP A 191 15.67 -7.05 0.70
N GLU A 192 16.13 -5.81 0.97
CA GLU A 192 15.89 -4.65 0.09
C GLU A 192 16.78 -4.66 -1.14
N SER A 193 17.92 -5.34 -1.05
CA SER A 193 18.81 -5.57 -2.19
C SER A 193 18.42 -6.82 -3.02
N GLY A 194 17.45 -7.61 -2.59
CA GLY A 194 17.06 -8.84 -3.27
C GLY A 194 18.13 -9.94 -3.26
N ARG A 195 19.06 -9.92 -2.30
CA ARG A 195 20.11 -10.95 -2.18
C ARG A 195 19.56 -12.34 -1.85
N ASP A 196 18.38 -12.38 -1.19
CA ASP A 196 17.63 -13.63 -0.99
C ASP A 196 17.20 -14.31 -2.29
N MET A 197 17.21 -13.58 -3.39
CA MET A 197 16.85 -14.06 -4.73
C MET A 197 18.07 -14.40 -5.60
N SER A 198 19.29 -14.19 -5.11
CA SER A 198 20.55 -14.45 -5.84
C SER A 198 20.62 -13.76 -7.21
N LEU A 199 20.12 -12.52 -7.31
CA LEU A 199 20.04 -11.77 -8.56
C LEU A 199 21.41 -11.34 -9.09
N SER A 200 22.37 -11.06 -8.20
CA SER A 200 23.76 -10.73 -8.52
C SER A 200 24.65 -10.91 -7.28
N ASN A 201 25.94 -11.19 -7.49
CA ASN A 201 26.94 -11.16 -6.42
C ASN A 201 27.31 -9.72 -6.01
N ASP A 202 27.19 -8.78 -6.94
CA ASP A 202 27.38 -7.34 -6.68
C ASP A 202 26.13 -6.74 -6.02
N LEU A 203 26.33 -6.02 -4.91
CA LEU A 203 25.24 -5.43 -4.12
C LEU A 203 24.43 -4.41 -4.91
N PHE A 204 25.11 -3.51 -5.62
CA PHE A 204 24.45 -2.47 -6.41
C PHE A 204 23.61 -3.09 -7.53
N GLN A 205 24.20 -4.04 -8.30
CA GLN A 205 23.48 -4.73 -9.37
C GLN A 205 22.29 -5.55 -8.84
N SER A 206 22.45 -6.20 -7.68
CA SER A 206 21.35 -6.94 -7.05
C SER A 206 20.20 -6.00 -6.68
N PHE A 207 20.50 -4.88 -6.04
CA PHE A 207 19.51 -3.85 -5.69
C PHE A 207 18.79 -3.31 -6.94
N ILE A 208 19.54 -2.90 -7.97
CA ILE A 208 18.96 -2.36 -9.20
C ILE A 208 18.00 -3.35 -9.85
N ARG A 209 18.41 -4.62 -9.96
CA ARG A 209 17.57 -5.69 -10.54
C ARG A 209 16.31 -5.90 -9.71
N TYR A 210 16.44 -6.01 -8.39
CA TYR A 210 15.31 -6.22 -7.49
C TYR A 210 14.33 -5.04 -7.51
N GLN A 211 14.80 -3.81 -7.35
CA GLN A 211 13.93 -2.63 -7.35
C GLN A 211 13.28 -2.39 -8.73
N SER A 212 13.96 -2.78 -9.82
CA SER A 212 13.36 -2.77 -11.16
C SER A 212 12.22 -3.79 -11.31
N MET A 213 12.32 -4.96 -10.65
CA MET A 213 11.22 -5.93 -10.60
C MET A 213 10.04 -5.38 -9.78
N ILE A 214 10.31 -4.80 -8.61
CA ILE A 214 9.29 -4.14 -7.77
C ILE A 214 8.59 -3.02 -8.53
N LYS A 215 9.35 -2.17 -9.23
CA LYS A 215 8.79 -1.07 -10.04
C LYS A 215 7.81 -1.60 -11.09
N ARG A 216 8.14 -2.69 -11.81
CA ARG A 216 7.24 -3.33 -12.78
C ARG A 216 5.96 -3.87 -12.12
N GLU A 217 6.05 -4.39 -10.91
CA GLU A 217 4.85 -4.78 -10.15
C GLU A 217 4.00 -3.55 -9.78
N PHE A 218 4.60 -2.43 -9.39
CA PHE A 218 3.86 -1.18 -9.16
C PHE A 218 3.22 -0.62 -10.43
N GLU A 219 3.87 -0.71 -11.59
CA GLU A 219 3.27 -0.34 -12.89
C GLU A 219 2.02 -1.17 -13.18
N TYR A 220 2.08 -2.48 -12.94
CA TYR A 220 0.93 -3.38 -13.07
C TYR A 220 -0.20 -3.01 -12.08
N LEU A 221 0.13 -2.84 -10.80
CA LEU A 221 -0.83 -2.51 -9.74
C LEU A 221 -1.44 -1.11 -9.94
N SER A 222 -0.64 -0.15 -10.39
CA SER A 222 -1.08 1.21 -10.71
C SER A 222 -2.17 1.21 -11.78
N LYS A 223 -1.96 0.48 -12.88
CA LYS A 223 -2.96 0.33 -13.95
C LYS A 223 -4.24 -0.35 -13.47
N ARG A 224 -4.12 -1.33 -12.57
CA ARG A 224 -5.24 -2.11 -12.05
C ARG A 224 -6.06 -1.35 -11.01
N HIS A 225 -5.42 -0.52 -10.19
CA HIS A 225 -6.02 0.11 -9.01
C HIS A 225 -6.10 1.64 -9.09
N GLY A 226 -5.64 2.24 -10.20
CA GLY A 226 -5.78 3.68 -10.44
C GLY A 226 -4.90 4.54 -9.54
N PHE A 227 -3.62 4.19 -9.35
CA PHE A 227 -2.71 5.02 -8.56
C PHE A 227 -2.48 6.37 -9.21
N ILE A 228 -2.25 7.37 -8.39
CA ILE A 228 -1.76 8.67 -8.81
C ILE A 228 -0.23 8.57 -8.83
N GLU A 229 0.32 8.46 -10.04
CA GLU A 229 1.77 8.41 -10.21
C GLU A 229 2.37 9.80 -9.98
N MET A 230 3.46 9.83 -9.21
CA MET A 230 4.20 11.01 -8.83
C MET A 230 5.66 10.87 -9.26
N ASP A 231 6.23 11.92 -9.84
CA ASP A 231 7.67 11.98 -10.05
C ASP A 231 8.40 12.11 -8.71
N GLY A 232 8.85 10.99 -8.17
CA GLY A 232 9.57 10.94 -6.90
C GLY A 232 11.02 11.43 -6.99
N GLU A 233 11.51 11.82 -8.19
CA GLU A 233 12.84 12.42 -8.38
C GLU A 233 12.82 13.95 -8.24
N SER A 234 11.64 14.57 -8.33
CA SER A 234 11.43 15.99 -8.07
C SER A 234 11.83 16.38 -6.65
N SER A 235 11.96 17.68 -6.38
CA SER A 235 12.28 18.18 -5.03
C SER A 235 11.26 17.73 -4.00
N VAL A 236 11.69 17.55 -2.74
CA VAL A 236 10.79 17.17 -1.64
C VAL A 236 9.62 18.15 -1.53
N ALA A 237 9.89 19.46 -1.71
CA ALA A 237 8.90 20.51 -1.65
C ALA A 237 7.85 20.41 -2.78
N ASP A 238 8.27 20.11 -4.01
CA ASP A 238 7.36 19.97 -5.14
C ASP A 238 6.48 18.75 -5.02
N VAL A 239 7.06 17.59 -4.66
CA VAL A 239 6.29 16.36 -4.38
C VAL A 239 5.27 16.64 -3.30
N ASN A 240 5.68 17.25 -2.19
CA ASN A 240 4.78 17.58 -1.08
C ASN A 240 3.65 18.53 -1.51
N ARG A 241 3.96 19.57 -2.28
CA ARG A 241 2.97 20.52 -2.80
C ARG A 241 1.90 19.82 -3.64
N ILE A 242 2.30 18.89 -4.52
CA ILE A 242 1.35 18.15 -5.37
C ILE A 242 0.50 17.20 -4.50
N LEU A 243 1.11 16.47 -3.57
CA LEU A 243 0.39 15.59 -2.64
C LEU A 243 -0.67 16.36 -1.85
N ARG A 244 -0.28 17.49 -1.23
CA ARG A 244 -1.21 18.35 -0.48
C ARG A 244 -2.35 18.87 -1.36
N THR A 245 -2.07 19.30 -2.59
CA THR A 245 -3.10 19.76 -3.51
C THR A 245 -4.13 18.67 -3.82
N LYS A 246 -3.69 17.43 -4.05
CA LYS A 246 -4.58 16.30 -4.31
C LYS A 246 -5.40 15.91 -3.08
N ILE A 247 -4.75 15.85 -1.92
CA ILE A 247 -5.41 15.54 -0.63
C ILE A 247 -6.42 16.64 -0.27
N ALA A 248 -6.04 17.92 -0.37
CA ALA A 248 -6.93 19.04 -0.11
C ALA A 248 -8.18 19.02 -1.00
N SER A 249 -7.98 18.74 -2.30
CA SER A 249 -9.10 18.60 -3.24
C SER A 249 -10.04 17.46 -2.85
N HIS A 250 -9.51 16.33 -2.38
CA HIS A 250 -10.31 15.19 -1.92
C HIS A 250 -11.10 15.53 -0.63
N LEU A 251 -10.46 16.22 0.30
CA LEU A 251 -11.06 16.63 1.57
C LEU A 251 -12.01 17.85 1.44
N GLY A 252 -12.08 18.47 0.27
CA GLY A 252 -12.90 19.68 0.05
C GLY A 252 -12.39 20.93 0.78
N ILE A 253 -11.10 20.96 1.13
CA ILE A 253 -10.45 22.10 1.79
C ILE A 253 -9.58 22.89 0.81
N ARG A 254 -9.27 24.16 1.16
CA ARG A 254 -8.29 24.93 0.38
C ARG A 254 -6.88 24.49 0.78
N SER A 255 -6.03 24.19 -0.21
CA SER A 255 -4.61 23.98 0.06
C SER A 255 -3.97 25.29 0.47
N THR A 256 -3.61 25.42 1.74
CA THR A 256 -2.93 26.61 2.27
C THR A 256 -1.44 26.57 1.97
N HIS A 257 -0.80 27.74 2.09
CA HIS A 257 0.67 27.80 2.07
C HIS A 257 1.18 27.11 3.33
N TYR A 258 2.03 26.09 3.14
CA TYR A 258 2.63 25.31 4.22
C TYR A 258 4.14 25.46 4.21
N THR A 259 4.70 25.75 5.36
CA THR A 259 6.14 25.70 5.64
C THR A 259 6.33 24.75 6.80
N PRO A 260 7.21 23.74 6.67
CA PRO A 260 7.46 22.81 7.77
C PRO A 260 7.94 23.50 9.02
N SER A 261 7.60 22.97 10.19
CA SER A 261 8.17 23.38 11.46
C SER A 261 9.70 23.22 11.47
N HIS A 262 10.36 23.87 12.43
CA HIS A 262 11.81 23.76 12.60
C HIS A 262 12.28 22.29 12.70
N ALA A 263 11.48 21.42 13.33
CA ALA A 263 11.76 19.99 13.47
C ALA A 263 11.87 19.25 12.15
N LEU A 264 11.06 19.64 11.13
CA LEU A 264 11.03 18.99 9.82
C LEU A 264 11.75 19.78 8.71
N THR A 265 12.30 20.96 9.00
CA THR A 265 12.98 21.80 8.00
C THR A 265 14.16 21.07 7.33
N HIS A 266 14.84 20.17 8.03
CA HIS A 266 15.93 19.36 7.47
C HIS A 266 15.47 18.37 6.39
N LEU A 267 14.19 18.00 6.36
CA LEU A 267 13.59 17.13 5.33
C LEU A 267 13.18 17.91 4.07
N TRP A 268 13.09 19.24 4.16
CA TRP A 268 12.56 20.10 3.11
C TRP A 268 13.60 20.48 2.04
N ARG A 269 14.89 20.26 2.34
CA ARG A 269 16.04 20.68 1.49
C ARG A 269 16.51 19.57 0.55
#